data_a3f027dce93808df2d65fd295f43c9d7
#
_entry.id   a3f027dce93808df2d65fd295f43c9d7
#
_cell.length_a   1.000
_cell.length_b   1.000
_cell.length_c   1.000
_cell.angle_alpha   90.00
_cell.angle_beta   90.00
_cell.angle_gamma   90.00
#
_symmetry.space_group_name_H-M   'P 1'
#
loop_
_entity.id
_entity.type
_entity.pdbx_description
1 polymer ?
#
loop_
_entity_poly.entity_id
_entity_poly.type
_entity_poly.pdbx_seq_one_letter_code
_entity_poly.pdbx_strand_id
1 'polypeptide(L)'
;MNKRTLHCLISLLAALVMAVSLLTGCGAKSPEEVKKQEDAQTIQVYLWTNTLYETYAPYVQSQLPDVNIEFIVGNNDLDFYKFLQQNGGLPDIITCCRFSLHDAAPLKDSLMNLAMTNEAGAVYNTYLNSFKNEDGSVNWLPVCADAHGFVVNRSLFEQYDIPLPTDYASFVAACQAFEKVGIRGFTSDYTYDYTCMETLQGLSAAELTTTAGRKWRTTYSDPASTARVGLDDTVWPGAFERMEQFIQDTHLTADDLALNYDDVTGMFRNGEVAMYFGSSAGVKMFQDEGIDTIFLPFFSQNSEPWIMTTPYFQVALNRDLEQDTARREKAMKVLNVMLSEQAQNRIVSEGQDILSYSQNVPLRLTEYLKDVRSVVEENHMYIRIASNDFFAVSKDVVSKMIAGELTAEQAYQAFNAQLLADEEPADNETVLTSGKAYSNVFHANGGSAAFSVMANTLRGVYGTDVLLATANSFTGSVL
;
A
#
# COMPACT_ATOMS: atom_id res chain seq x y z
N MET A 1 -84.00 -23.50 -11.25
CA MET A 1 -83.12 -22.33 -11.24
C MET A 1 -83.19 -21.71 -12.62
N ASN A 2 -83.57 -20.44 -12.72
CA ASN A 2 -83.93 -19.78 -13.99
C ASN A 2 -82.62 -19.40 -14.72
N LYS A 3 -82.56 -19.61 -16.07
CA LYS A 3 -81.34 -19.35 -16.86
C LYS A 3 -80.72 -17.96 -16.59
N ARG A 4 -81.54 -16.97 -16.28
CA ARG A 4 -81.03 -15.63 -15.90
C ARG A 4 -80.26 -15.60 -14.57
N THR A 5 -80.67 -16.38 -13.58
CA THR A 5 -80.00 -16.49 -12.26
C THR A 5 -78.69 -17.16 -12.40
N LEU A 6 -78.54 -18.16 -13.28
CA LEU A 6 -77.34 -18.86 -13.56
C LEU A 6 -76.30 -17.97 -14.26
N HIS A 7 -76.74 -17.13 -15.21
CA HIS A 7 -75.83 -16.17 -15.88
C HIS A 7 -75.36 -15.07 -14.95
N CYS A 8 -76.17 -14.57 -14.05
CA CYS A 8 -75.76 -13.59 -13.03
C CYS A 8 -74.73 -14.18 -12.04
N LEU A 9 -74.95 -15.45 -11.63
CA LEU A 9 -73.98 -16.12 -10.76
C LEU A 9 -72.65 -16.37 -11.44
N ILE A 10 -72.65 -16.75 -12.71
CA ILE A 10 -71.42 -16.99 -13.48
C ILE A 10 -70.70 -15.62 -13.73
N SER A 11 -71.43 -14.56 -14.00
CA SER A 11 -70.80 -13.23 -14.17
C SER A 11 -70.22 -12.67 -12.87
N LEU A 12 -70.87 -12.94 -11.72
CA LEU A 12 -70.40 -12.54 -10.42
C LEU A 12 -69.11 -13.37 -10.04
N LEU A 13 -69.10 -14.67 -10.35
CA LEU A 13 -67.98 -15.50 -10.13
C LEU A 13 -66.76 -15.09 -11.01
N ALA A 14 -66.99 -14.77 -12.26
CA ALA A 14 -65.98 -14.26 -13.18
C ALA A 14 -65.43 -12.88 -12.75
N ALA A 15 -66.30 -11.99 -12.25
CA ALA A 15 -65.89 -10.71 -11.68
C ALA A 15 -65.06 -10.87 -10.38
N LEU A 16 -65.46 -11.85 -9.53
CA LEU A 16 -64.72 -12.16 -8.31
C LEU A 16 -63.32 -12.77 -8.60
N VAL A 17 -63.22 -13.66 -9.60
CA VAL A 17 -61.95 -14.23 -10.05
C VAL A 17 -61.05 -13.14 -10.67
N MET A 18 -61.57 -12.20 -11.43
CA MET A 18 -60.81 -11.05 -11.94
C MET A 18 -60.41 -10.07 -10.85
N ALA A 19 -61.23 -9.84 -9.84
CA ALA A 19 -60.88 -8.99 -8.71
C ALA A 19 -59.81 -9.62 -7.81
N VAL A 20 -59.83 -10.96 -7.64
CA VAL A 20 -58.79 -11.68 -6.89
C VAL A 20 -57.46 -11.70 -7.67
N SER A 21 -57.49 -11.79 -8.99
CA SER A 21 -56.27 -11.70 -9.82
C SER A 21 -55.71 -10.28 -9.89
N LEU A 22 -56.49 -9.24 -9.63
CA LEU A 22 -56.01 -7.86 -9.51
C LEU A 22 -55.48 -7.52 -8.11
N LEU A 23 -55.86 -8.27 -7.08
CA LEU A 23 -55.34 -8.12 -5.71
C LEU A 23 -54.09 -8.97 -5.41
N THR A 24 -53.76 -9.95 -6.24
CA THR A 24 -52.51 -10.71 -6.17
C THR A 24 -51.38 -10.09 -7.01
N GLY A 25 -51.63 -8.91 -7.59
CA GLY A 25 -50.67 -8.14 -8.38
C GLY A 25 -49.67 -7.27 -7.59
N CYS A 26 -49.49 -7.52 -6.30
CA CYS A 26 -48.21 -7.18 -5.64
C CYS A 26 -47.24 -8.29 -6.01
N GLY A 27 -46.56 -8.11 -7.14
CA GLY A 27 -45.63 -9.11 -7.67
C GLY A 27 -44.57 -9.46 -6.62
N ALA A 28 -44.64 -10.67 -6.12
CA ALA A 28 -43.48 -11.28 -5.55
C ALA A 28 -42.40 -11.23 -6.64
N LYS A 29 -41.33 -10.46 -6.41
CA LYS A 29 -40.23 -10.38 -7.33
C LYS A 29 -39.70 -11.80 -7.58
N SER A 30 -39.30 -12.08 -8.80
CA SER A 30 -38.70 -13.37 -9.09
C SER A 30 -37.42 -13.56 -8.23
N PRO A 31 -37.00 -14.77 -7.92
CA PRO A 31 -35.77 -14.99 -7.20
C PRO A 31 -34.56 -14.30 -7.85
N GLU A 32 -34.60 -14.14 -9.15
CA GLU A 32 -33.59 -13.43 -9.94
C GLU A 32 -33.64 -11.90 -9.76
N GLU A 33 -34.88 -11.33 -9.68
CA GLU A 33 -35.09 -9.90 -9.37
C GLU A 33 -34.76 -9.57 -7.92
N VAL A 34 -35.06 -10.48 -6.97
CA VAL A 34 -34.67 -10.32 -5.55
C VAL A 34 -33.16 -10.36 -5.42
N LYS A 35 -32.52 -11.34 -6.06
CA LYS A 35 -31.06 -11.46 -6.05
C LYS A 35 -30.41 -10.22 -6.71
N LYS A 36 -30.90 -9.77 -7.85
CA LYS A 36 -30.41 -8.57 -8.53
C LYS A 36 -30.61 -7.29 -7.69
N GLN A 37 -31.66 -7.24 -6.88
CA GLN A 37 -31.90 -6.12 -5.96
C GLN A 37 -31.03 -6.21 -4.70
N GLU A 38 -30.76 -7.41 -4.19
CA GLU A 38 -29.82 -7.65 -3.08
C GLU A 38 -28.40 -7.32 -3.52
N ASP A 39 -27.98 -7.78 -4.70
CA ASP A 39 -26.67 -7.48 -5.28
C ASP A 39 -26.50 -5.97 -5.50
N ALA A 40 -27.56 -5.27 -5.95
CA ALA A 40 -27.54 -3.81 -6.11
C ALA A 40 -27.49 -3.02 -4.79
N GLN A 41 -27.76 -3.66 -3.65
CA GLN A 41 -27.69 -3.03 -2.32
C GLN A 41 -26.43 -3.37 -1.53
N THR A 42 -25.70 -4.37 -1.97
CA THR A 42 -24.47 -4.83 -1.33
C THR A 42 -23.30 -3.92 -1.70
N ILE A 43 -22.56 -3.46 -0.70
CA ILE A 43 -21.31 -2.70 -0.89
C ILE A 43 -20.17 -3.67 -1.01
N GLN A 44 -19.45 -3.60 -2.12
CA GLN A 44 -18.28 -4.43 -2.37
C GLN A 44 -17.01 -3.72 -1.88
N VAL A 45 -16.23 -4.41 -1.04
CA VAL A 45 -14.97 -3.91 -0.49
C VAL A 45 -13.84 -4.87 -0.86
N TYR A 46 -12.91 -4.40 -1.68
CA TYR A 46 -11.73 -5.15 -2.05
C TYR A 46 -10.62 -4.97 -1.01
N LEU A 47 -10.13 -6.07 -0.47
CA LEU A 47 -9.01 -6.12 0.47
C LEU A 47 -7.78 -6.71 -0.21
N TRP A 48 -6.66 -6.03 -0.14
CA TRP A 48 -5.43 -6.40 -0.83
C TRP A 48 -4.70 -7.61 -0.20
N THR A 49 -5.13 -8.08 0.97
CA THR A 49 -4.53 -9.25 1.64
C THR A 49 -5.56 -10.01 2.48
N ASN A 50 -5.35 -11.33 2.62
CA ASN A 50 -6.19 -12.19 3.44
C ASN A 50 -6.11 -11.84 4.94
N THR A 51 -4.99 -11.33 5.42
CA THR A 51 -4.84 -10.88 6.82
C THR A 51 -5.92 -9.85 7.19
N LEU A 52 -6.21 -8.91 6.30
CA LEU A 52 -7.29 -7.93 6.51
C LEU A 52 -8.68 -8.59 6.55
N TYR A 53 -8.89 -9.63 5.77
CA TYR A 53 -10.15 -10.36 5.80
C TYR A 53 -10.39 -11.05 7.15
N GLU A 54 -9.36 -11.58 7.77
CA GLU A 54 -9.46 -12.30 9.04
C GLU A 54 -9.66 -11.38 10.24
N THR A 55 -9.02 -10.22 10.24
CA THR A 55 -8.96 -9.33 11.41
C THR A 55 -9.81 -8.07 11.26
N TYR A 56 -9.72 -7.42 10.11
CA TYR A 56 -10.29 -6.10 9.84
C TYR A 56 -11.75 -6.19 9.34
N ALA A 57 -12.05 -7.05 8.39
CA ALA A 57 -13.38 -7.17 7.79
C ALA A 57 -14.48 -7.55 8.81
N PRO A 58 -14.29 -8.52 9.74
CA PRO A 58 -15.31 -8.83 10.74
C PRO A 58 -15.62 -7.65 11.66
N TYR A 59 -14.61 -6.84 11.98
CA TYR A 59 -14.85 -5.62 12.76
C TYR A 59 -15.72 -4.62 11.98
N VAL A 60 -15.33 -4.30 10.74
CA VAL A 60 -16.09 -3.35 9.90
C VAL A 60 -17.54 -3.79 9.76
N GLN A 61 -17.79 -5.06 9.46
CA GLN A 61 -19.15 -5.62 9.35
C GLN A 61 -19.93 -5.50 10.68
N SER A 62 -19.28 -5.74 11.81
CA SER A 62 -19.93 -5.68 13.12
C SER A 62 -20.42 -4.27 13.50
N GLN A 63 -19.78 -3.23 12.96
CA GLN A 63 -20.17 -1.84 13.20
C GLN A 63 -21.35 -1.38 12.33
N LEU A 64 -21.68 -2.13 11.27
CA LEU A 64 -22.69 -1.80 10.29
C LEU A 64 -23.62 -3.01 10.04
N PRO A 65 -24.39 -3.46 11.05
CA PRO A 65 -25.24 -4.65 10.92
C PRO A 65 -26.33 -4.51 9.87
N ASP A 66 -26.74 -3.27 9.57
CA ASP A 66 -27.80 -2.97 8.59
C ASP A 66 -27.27 -2.73 7.17
N VAL A 67 -25.96 -2.83 6.95
CA VAL A 67 -25.33 -2.70 5.64
C VAL A 67 -24.80 -4.05 5.21
N ASN A 68 -25.27 -4.53 4.07
CA ASN A 68 -24.72 -5.74 3.48
C ASN A 68 -23.38 -5.40 2.81
N ILE A 69 -22.29 -5.98 3.31
CA ILE A 69 -20.94 -5.76 2.79
C ILE A 69 -20.38 -7.09 2.29
N GLU A 70 -19.93 -7.09 1.05
CA GLU A 70 -19.19 -8.20 0.46
C GLU A 70 -17.70 -7.85 0.44
N PHE A 71 -16.90 -8.58 1.24
CA PHE A 71 -15.46 -8.43 1.23
C PHE A 71 -14.83 -9.38 0.22
N ILE A 72 -14.12 -8.82 -0.75
CA ILE A 72 -13.41 -9.53 -1.81
C ILE A 72 -11.92 -9.48 -1.46
N VAL A 73 -11.30 -10.65 -1.30
CA VAL A 73 -9.86 -10.72 -1.03
C VAL A 73 -9.12 -10.94 -2.34
N GLY A 74 -8.08 -10.17 -2.54
CA GLY A 74 -7.20 -10.28 -3.68
C GLY A 74 -5.73 -10.10 -3.30
N ASN A 75 -4.97 -9.52 -4.18
CA ASN A 75 -3.57 -9.18 -3.97
C ASN A 75 -3.32 -7.69 -4.19
N ASN A 76 -2.11 -7.25 -3.91
CA ASN A 76 -1.67 -5.87 -4.10
C ASN A 76 -0.97 -5.66 -5.47
N ASP A 77 -1.43 -6.33 -6.50
CA ASP A 77 -0.88 -6.22 -7.85
C ASP A 77 -1.66 -5.19 -8.66
N LEU A 78 -0.99 -4.13 -9.10
CA LEU A 78 -1.60 -3.04 -9.86
C LEU A 78 -2.20 -3.52 -11.19
N ASP A 79 -1.59 -4.47 -11.87
CA ASP A 79 -2.11 -5.00 -13.12
C ASP A 79 -3.40 -5.77 -12.91
N PHE A 80 -3.58 -6.37 -11.73
CA PHE A 80 -4.84 -6.96 -11.35
C PHE A 80 -5.96 -5.92 -11.17
N TYR A 81 -5.67 -4.76 -10.59
CA TYR A 81 -6.67 -3.67 -10.49
C TYR A 81 -7.04 -3.12 -11.88
N LYS A 82 -6.06 -2.98 -12.78
CA LYS A 82 -6.31 -2.61 -14.18
C LYS A 82 -7.16 -3.66 -14.88
N PHE A 83 -6.89 -4.94 -14.62
CA PHE A 83 -7.69 -6.03 -15.15
C PHE A 83 -9.15 -5.96 -14.66
N LEU A 84 -9.40 -5.74 -13.36
CA LEU A 84 -10.75 -5.56 -12.82
C LEU A 84 -11.47 -4.39 -13.51
N GLN A 85 -10.80 -3.24 -13.66
CA GLN A 85 -11.31 -2.07 -14.33
C GLN A 85 -11.81 -2.40 -15.76
N GLN A 86 -11.05 -3.18 -16.51
CA GLN A 86 -11.34 -3.51 -17.90
C GLN A 86 -12.43 -4.58 -18.08
N ASN A 87 -12.67 -5.41 -17.07
CA ASN A 87 -13.42 -6.66 -17.20
C ASN A 87 -14.65 -6.80 -16.28
N GLY A 88 -15.21 -5.77 -15.80
CA GLY A 88 -16.44 -5.85 -14.99
C GLY A 88 -16.60 -4.72 -14.02
N GLY A 89 -15.63 -3.84 -14.00
CA GLY A 89 -15.60 -2.70 -13.10
C GLY A 89 -14.89 -2.99 -11.79
N LEU A 90 -14.52 -1.91 -11.11
CA LEU A 90 -13.90 -1.97 -9.79
C LEU A 90 -14.98 -2.17 -8.71
N PRO A 91 -14.69 -2.85 -7.60
CA PRO A 91 -15.51 -2.82 -6.40
C PRO A 91 -15.81 -1.39 -5.92
N ASP A 92 -16.83 -1.21 -5.08
CA ASP A 92 -17.21 0.12 -4.58
C ASP A 92 -16.09 0.80 -3.79
N ILE A 93 -15.44 0.03 -2.94
CA ILE A 93 -14.28 0.46 -2.14
C ILE A 93 -13.12 -0.47 -2.44
N ILE A 94 -11.97 0.12 -2.68
CA ILE A 94 -10.76 -0.61 -3.05
C ILE A 94 -9.68 -0.24 -2.07
N THR A 95 -8.95 -1.22 -1.56
CA THR A 95 -7.78 -1.01 -0.70
C THR A 95 -6.51 -1.48 -1.39
N CYS A 96 -5.39 -0.86 -1.08
CA CYS A 96 -4.08 -1.27 -1.55
C CYS A 96 -2.99 -0.95 -0.51
N CYS A 97 -1.79 -1.44 -0.78
CA CYS A 97 -0.58 -1.20 0.00
C CYS A 97 0.48 -0.59 -0.91
N ARG A 98 1.05 0.54 -0.49
CA ARG A 98 2.25 1.14 -1.10
C ARG A 98 2.13 1.58 -2.56
N PHE A 99 0.92 1.82 -3.07
CA PHE A 99 0.77 2.38 -4.42
C PHE A 99 1.23 3.83 -4.45
N SER A 100 2.01 4.17 -5.47
CA SER A 100 2.32 5.56 -5.81
C SER A 100 1.24 6.15 -6.72
N LEU A 101 1.13 7.47 -6.75
CA LEU A 101 0.24 8.15 -7.72
C LEU A 101 0.67 7.84 -9.16
N HIS A 102 1.97 7.75 -9.39
CA HIS A 102 2.53 7.49 -10.72
C HIS A 102 2.06 6.12 -11.24
N ASP A 103 2.26 5.04 -10.47
CA ASP A 103 1.85 3.69 -10.89
C ASP A 103 0.32 3.54 -10.94
N ALA A 104 -0.40 4.20 -10.03
CA ALA A 104 -1.87 4.16 -9.99
C ALA A 104 -2.56 5.09 -11.00
N ALA A 105 -1.80 5.87 -11.76
CA ALA A 105 -2.32 6.82 -12.76
C ALA A 105 -3.36 6.23 -13.73
N PRO A 106 -3.17 5.00 -14.28
CA PRO A 106 -4.14 4.38 -15.18
C PRO A 106 -5.53 4.15 -14.56
N LEU A 107 -5.63 4.11 -13.23
CA LEU A 107 -6.90 3.93 -12.52
C LEU A 107 -7.63 5.24 -12.22
N LYS A 108 -6.96 6.40 -12.35
CA LYS A 108 -7.48 7.71 -11.92
C LYS A 108 -8.91 7.97 -12.40
N ASP A 109 -9.18 7.74 -13.68
CA ASP A 109 -10.48 8.04 -14.29
C ASP A 109 -11.62 7.10 -13.85
N SER A 110 -11.28 5.99 -13.20
CA SER A 110 -12.25 5.05 -12.63
C SER A 110 -12.48 5.26 -11.13
N LEU A 111 -11.77 6.20 -10.53
CA LEU A 111 -11.83 6.48 -9.11
C LEU A 111 -12.52 7.83 -8.82
N MET A 112 -13.26 7.85 -7.73
CA MET A 112 -13.95 9.04 -7.25
C MET A 112 -12.93 10.07 -6.74
N ASN A 113 -13.20 11.36 -6.97
CA ASN A 113 -12.41 12.43 -6.37
C ASN A 113 -12.86 12.67 -4.92
N LEU A 114 -11.99 12.41 -3.97
CA LEU A 114 -12.25 12.52 -2.53
C LEU A 114 -11.74 13.86 -1.92
N ALA A 115 -11.11 14.74 -2.70
CA ALA A 115 -10.45 15.96 -2.20
C ALA A 115 -11.33 16.86 -1.32
N MET A 116 -12.65 16.86 -1.57
CA MET A 116 -13.62 17.70 -0.86
C MET A 116 -14.45 16.93 0.18
N THR A 117 -14.07 15.70 0.51
CA THR A 117 -14.75 14.89 1.51
C THR A 117 -14.23 15.21 2.92
N ASN A 118 -15.02 14.90 3.94
CA ASN A 118 -14.61 15.02 5.33
C ASN A 118 -13.45 14.06 5.65
N GLU A 119 -13.44 12.92 5.00
CA GLU A 119 -12.44 11.87 5.14
C GLU A 119 -11.06 12.36 4.67
N ALA A 120 -10.99 13.03 3.51
CA ALA A 120 -9.77 13.67 3.05
C ALA A 120 -9.35 14.84 3.96
N GLY A 121 -10.33 15.63 4.43
CA GLY A 121 -10.08 16.72 5.39
C GLY A 121 -9.54 16.26 6.74
N ALA A 122 -9.76 14.99 7.10
CA ALA A 122 -9.21 14.40 8.31
C ALA A 122 -7.74 13.97 8.18
N VAL A 123 -7.22 13.80 6.99
CA VAL A 123 -5.80 13.47 6.74
C VAL A 123 -4.95 14.71 6.95
N TYR A 124 -3.80 14.57 7.61
CA TYR A 124 -2.83 15.67 7.70
C TYR A 124 -2.42 16.17 6.32
N ASN A 125 -2.46 17.47 6.10
CA ASN A 125 -2.17 18.08 4.79
C ASN A 125 -0.80 17.67 4.23
N THR A 126 0.20 17.51 5.08
CA THR A 126 1.54 17.08 4.68
C THR A 126 1.51 15.75 3.94
N TYR A 127 0.68 14.82 4.40
CA TYR A 127 0.56 13.50 3.79
C TYR A 127 -0.42 13.51 2.62
N LEU A 128 -1.56 14.19 2.77
CA LEU A 128 -2.56 14.28 1.70
C LEU A 128 -1.96 14.88 0.42
N ASN A 129 -1.07 15.87 0.56
CA ASN A 129 -0.39 16.49 -0.58
C ASN A 129 0.48 15.52 -1.39
N SER A 130 0.93 14.41 -0.79
CA SER A 130 1.66 13.35 -1.52
C SER A 130 0.75 12.48 -2.38
N PHE A 131 -0.58 12.58 -2.20
CA PHE A 131 -1.61 11.87 -2.96
C PHE A 131 -2.50 12.80 -3.77
N LYS A 132 -2.11 14.06 -3.87
CA LYS A 132 -2.84 15.07 -4.62
C LYS A 132 -2.32 15.12 -6.04
N ASN A 133 -3.22 14.93 -7.00
CA ASN A 133 -2.92 15.13 -8.41
C ASN A 133 -2.70 16.62 -8.72
N GLU A 134 -2.13 16.94 -9.87
CA GLU A 134 -1.86 18.33 -10.30
C GLU A 134 -3.15 19.14 -10.40
N ASP A 135 -4.25 18.54 -10.85
CA ASP A 135 -5.59 19.16 -10.90
C ASP A 135 -6.23 19.36 -9.51
N GLY A 136 -5.54 19.00 -8.45
CA GLY A 136 -6.00 19.09 -7.07
C GLY A 136 -6.93 17.95 -6.63
N SER A 137 -7.24 16.99 -7.48
CA SER A 137 -8.03 15.80 -7.10
C SER A 137 -7.21 14.87 -6.20
N VAL A 138 -7.92 14.10 -5.37
CA VAL A 138 -7.39 13.02 -4.53
C VAL A 138 -8.22 11.78 -4.77
N ASN A 139 -7.64 10.74 -5.34
CA ASN A 139 -8.33 9.50 -5.64
C ASN A 139 -8.01 8.39 -4.62
N TRP A 140 -6.84 8.43 -4.00
CA TRP A 140 -6.40 7.52 -2.95
C TRP A 140 -6.21 8.27 -1.64
N LEU A 141 -6.84 7.81 -0.57
CA LEU A 141 -6.60 8.31 0.78
C LEU A 141 -5.56 7.42 1.47
N PRO A 142 -4.45 7.97 1.94
CA PRO A 142 -3.55 7.25 2.82
C PRO A 142 -4.20 7.14 4.20
N VAL A 143 -4.19 5.94 4.78
CA VAL A 143 -4.85 5.67 6.07
C VAL A 143 -3.84 5.53 7.18
N CYS A 144 -2.88 4.63 7.00
CA CYS A 144 -1.80 4.42 7.97
C CYS A 144 -0.52 3.94 7.27
N ALA A 145 0.57 3.96 8.00
CA ALA A 145 1.91 3.73 7.50
C ALA A 145 2.73 2.77 8.35
N ASP A 146 3.71 2.14 7.71
CA ASP A 146 4.90 1.60 8.36
C ASP A 146 5.92 2.72 8.57
N ALA A 147 6.69 2.65 9.65
CA ALA A 147 7.88 3.46 9.86
C ALA A 147 9.14 2.73 9.36
N HIS A 148 9.99 3.43 8.62
CA HIS A 148 11.28 2.94 8.16
C HIS A 148 12.40 3.85 8.68
N GLY A 149 13.49 3.21 9.12
CA GLY A 149 14.66 3.85 9.72
C GLY A 149 15.71 2.81 10.08
N PHE A 150 16.45 3.03 11.15
CA PHE A 150 17.46 2.10 11.63
C PHE A 150 16.90 1.19 12.72
N VAL A 151 17.05 -0.12 12.54
CA VAL A 151 16.86 -1.15 13.57
C VAL A 151 18.19 -1.36 14.25
N VAL A 152 18.23 -1.19 15.57
CA VAL A 152 19.46 -1.07 16.35
C VAL A 152 19.51 -2.11 17.47
N ASN A 153 20.56 -2.89 17.55
CA ASN A 153 20.79 -3.85 18.62
C ASN A 153 21.36 -3.13 19.85
N ARG A 154 20.47 -2.65 20.75
CA ARG A 154 20.86 -1.90 21.95
C ARG A 154 21.77 -2.71 22.88
N SER A 155 21.59 -4.03 22.95
CA SER A 155 22.47 -4.89 23.76
C SER A 155 23.93 -4.79 23.36
N LEU A 156 24.25 -4.64 22.06
CA LEU A 156 25.63 -4.45 21.60
C LEU A 156 26.19 -3.10 22.04
N PHE A 157 25.40 -2.03 21.96
CA PHE A 157 25.79 -0.71 22.41
C PHE A 157 26.14 -0.70 23.91
N GLU A 158 25.29 -1.34 24.73
CA GLU A 158 25.53 -1.48 26.16
C GLU A 158 26.76 -2.38 26.46
N GLN A 159 26.90 -3.51 25.74
CA GLN A 159 28.01 -4.45 25.92
C GLN A 159 29.39 -3.83 25.67
N TYR A 160 29.50 -2.93 24.69
CA TYR A 160 30.77 -2.32 24.27
C TYR A 160 30.91 -0.87 24.77
N ASP A 161 30.00 -0.37 25.61
CA ASP A 161 29.99 1.00 26.15
C ASP A 161 30.06 2.06 25.02
N ILE A 162 29.30 1.81 23.94
CA ILE A 162 29.18 2.71 22.80
C ILE A 162 27.86 3.49 22.97
N PRO A 163 27.88 4.84 22.91
CA PRO A 163 26.66 5.63 23.00
C PRO A 163 25.73 5.40 21.82
N LEU A 164 24.41 5.35 22.08
CA LEU A 164 23.40 5.33 21.03
C LEU A 164 23.45 6.61 20.19
N PRO A 165 23.31 6.53 18.86
CA PRO A 165 23.35 7.69 18.00
C PRO A 165 22.11 8.57 18.19
N THR A 166 22.31 9.88 18.17
CA THR A 166 21.26 10.91 18.24
C THR A 166 21.28 11.85 17.05
N ASP A 167 22.34 11.80 16.24
CA ASP A 167 22.57 12.57 15.04
C ASP A 167 23.51 11.81 14.08
N TYR A 168 23.78 12.37 12.91
CA TYR A 168 24.63 11.75 11.90
C TYR A 168 26.07 11.55 12.39
N ALA A 169 26.63 12.52 13.10
CA ALA A 169 28.02 12.44 13.58
C ALA A 169 28.19 11.33 14.62
N SER A 170 27.26 11.19 15.56
CA SER A 170 27.25 10.10 16.54
C SER A 170 26.94 8.75 15.91
N PHE A 171 26.12 8.69 14.84
CA PHE A 171 25.91 7.47 14.06
C PHE A 171 27.22 6.99 13.41
N VAL A 172 27.95 7.88 12.75
CA VAL A 172 29.26 7.55 12.15
C VAL A 172 30.26 7.13 13.22
N ALA A 173 30.30 7.85 14.35
CA ALA A 173 31.18 7.49 15.46
C ALA A 173 30.88 6.10 16.04
N ALA A 174 29.60 5.73 16.13
CA ALA A 174 29.17 4.40 16.56
C ALA A 174 29.62 3.32 15.56
N CYS A 175 29.46 3.54 14.25
CA CYS A 175 29.93 2.61 13.22
C CYS A 175 31.44 2.35 13.37
N GLN A 176 32.24 3.42 13.49
CA GLN A 176 33.67 3.33 13.67
C GLN A 176 34.11 2.66 15.00
N ALA A 177 33.29 2.84 16.05
CA ALA A 177 33.57 2.20 17.34
C ALA A 177 33.35 0.68 17.28
N PHE A 178 32.26 0.24 16.63
CA PHE A 178 31.98 -1.18 16.41
C PHE A 178 33.06 -1.87 15.55
N GLU A 179 33.55 -1.23 14.51
CA GLU A 179 34.62 -1.79 13.66
C GLU A 179 35.89 -2.05 14.44
N LYS A 180 36.25 -1.21 15.41
CA LYS A 180 37.43 -1.41 16.27
C LYS A 180 37.33 -2.67 17.13
N VAL A 181 36.12 -3.14 17.41
CA VAL A 181 35.88 -4.38 18.18
C VAL A 181 35.52 -5.56 17.29
N GLY A 182 35.59 -5.39 15.95
CA GLY A 182 35.37 -6.45 14.98
C GLY A 182 33.90 -6.73 14.68
N ILE A 183 33.03 -5.79 15.02
CA ILE A 183 31.60 -5.85 14.71
C ILE A 183 31.31 -4.83 13.59
N ARG A 184 30.49 -5.20 12.64
CA ARG A 184 30.06 -4.27 11.62
C ARG A 184 29.10 -3.22 12.20
N GLY A 185 29.38 -1.94 12.02
CA GLY A 185 28.52 -0.86 12.54
C GLY A 185 27.18 -0.81 11.85
N PHE A 186 27.20 -0.88 10.51
CA PHE A 186 25.99 -0.82 9.68
C PHE A 186 26.12 -1.67 8.42
N THR A 187 25.03 -2.32 7.99
CA THR A 187 24.78 -2.82 6.63
C THR A 187 23.29 -2.90 6.38
N SER A 188 22.86 -3.30 5.20
CA SER A 188 21.45 -3.61 4.89
C SER A 188 21.33 -4.59 3.73
N ASP A 189 20.11 -4.99 3.42
CA ASP A 189 19.74 -5.96 2.40
C ASP A 189 19.72 -5.33 0.99
N TYR A 190 20.90 -4.81 0.57
CA TYR A 190 21.04 -4.10 -0.70
C TYR A 190 20.86 -4.96 -1.96
N THR A 191 20.57 -6.24 -1.83
CA THR A 191 20.05 -7.08 -2.92
C THR A 191 18.71 -6.55 -3.47
N TYR A 192 17.92 -5.83 -2.65
CA TYR A 192 16.61 -5.34 -3.02
C TYR A 192 16.63 -3.90 -3.54
N ASP A 193 15.76 -3.62 -4.49
CA ASP A 193 15.57 -2.31 -5.10
C ASP A 193 14.97 -1.29 -4.12
N TYR A 194 14.02 -1.74 -3.28
CA TYR A 194 13.42 -0.88 -2.26
C TYR A 194 14.44 -0.38 -1.25
N THR A 195 15.41 -1.20 -0.82
CA THR A 195 16.45 -0.78 0.13
C THR A 195 17.35 0.30 -0.46
N CYS A 196 17.77 0.14 -1.73
CA CYS A 196 18.53 1.16 -2.44
C CYS A 196 17.79 2.49 -2.51
N MET A 197 16.52 2.43 -2.92
CA MET A 197 15.68 3.62 -3.05
C MET A 197 15.38 4.27 -1.69
N GLU A 198 15.06 3.48 -0.68
CA GLU A 198 14.70 3.98 0.64
C GLU A 198 15.89 4.59 1.37
N THR A 199 17.09 4.03 1.21
CA THR A 199 18.31 4.63 1.77
C THR A 199 18.54 6.00 1.15
N LEU A 200 18.52 6.13 -0.18
CA LEU A 200 18.71 7.40 -0.88
C LEU A 200 17.69 8.46 -0.43
N GLN A 201 16.42 8.11 -0.36
CA GLN A 201 15.36 9.03 0.02
C GLN A 201 15.35 9.33 1.51
N GLY A 202 15.59 8.34 2.38
CA GLY A 202 15.61 8.49 3.83
C GLY A 202 16.70 9.47 4.29
N LEU A 203 17.89 9.35 3.71
CA LEU A 203 19.00 10.30 3.97
C LEU A 203 18.73 11.72 3.44
N SER A 204 17.76 11.88 2.54
CA SER A 204 17.45 13.14 1.87
C SER A 204 16.04 13.66 2.18
N ALA A 205 15.36 13.09 3.18
CA ALA A 205 13.97 13.40 3.49
C ALA A 205 13.76 14.90 3.80
N ALA A 206 14.69 15.55 4.46
CA ALA A 206 14.63 16.98 4.78
C ALA A 206 14.54 17.84 3.50
N GLU A 207 15.36 17.56 2.49
CA GLU A 207 15.38 18.29 1.23
C GLU A 207 14.17 17.97 0.36
N LEU A 208 13.77 16.70 0.34
CA LEU A 208 12.61 16.23 -0.42
C LEU A 208 11.29 16.79 0.13
N THR A 209 11.27 17.24 1.38
CA THR A 209 10.12 17.90 2.01
C THR A 209 10.14 19.43 1.93
N THR A 210 11.17 20.04 1.35
CA THR A 210 11.20 21.48 1.03
C THR A 210 10.12 21.84 0.00
N THR A 211 9.90 23.14 -0.20
CA THR A 211 8.97 23.62 -1.24
C THR A 211 9.39 23.11 -2.64
N ALA A 212 10.68 23.12 -2.95
CA ALA A 212 11.20 22.62 -4.22
C ALA A 212 11.01 21.11 -4.36
N GLY A 213 11.36 20.33 -3.32
CA GLY A 213 11.18 18.89 -3.30
C GLY A 213 9.72 18.46 -3.44
N ARG A 214 8.80 19.15 -2.72
CA ARG A 214 7.35 18.88 -2.86
C ARG A 214 6.83 19.25 -4.25
N LYS A 215 7.26 20.37 -4.82
CA LYS A 215 6.88 20.76 -6.17
C LYS A 215 7.33 19.73 -7.19
N TRP A 216 8.61 19.32 -7.13
CA TRP A 216 9.14 18.28 -8.00
C TRP A 216 8.34 16.99 -7.86
N ARG A 217 8.08 16.53 -6.64
CA ARG A 217 7.31 15.32 -6.36
C ARG A 217 5.91 15.36 -6.99
N THR A 218 5.20 16.50 -6.88
CA THR A 218 3.88 16.67 -7.49
C THR A 218 3.95 16.52 -9.00
N THR A 219 4.93 17.16 -9.63
CA THR A 219 5.14 17.07 -11.09
C THR A 219 5.51 15.64 -11.52
N TYR A 220 6.42 15.00 -10.79
CA TYR A 220 6.84 13.62 -11.06
C TYR A 220 5.69 12.62 -10.94
N SER A 221 4.83 12.82 -9.95
CA SER A 221 3.70 11.92 -9.68
C SER A 221 2.43 12.27 -10.48
N ASP A 222 2.46 13.28 -11.35
CA ASP A 222 1.28 13.70 -12.09
C ASP A 222 0.91 12.68 -13.18
N PRO A 223 -0.24 12.01 -13.04
CA PRO A 223 -0.69 11.03 -14.03
C PRO A 223 -1.12 11.65 -15.37
N ALA A 224 -1.34 12.97 -15.42
CA ALA A 224 -1.67 13.68 -16.63
C ALA A 224 -0.41 14.10 -17.42
N SER A 225 0.77 13.98 -16.82
CA SER A 225 2.03 14.28 -17.50
C SER A 225 2.25 13.28 -18.63
N THR A 226 2.27 13.81 -19.86
CA THR A 226 2.63 13.03 -21.05
C THR A 226 4.14 13.02 -21.32
N ALA A 227 4.89 13.83 -20.56
CA ALA A 227 6.33 13.91 -20.63
C ALA A 227 6.94 13.25 -19.39
N ARG A 228 8.03 12.53 -19.59
CA ARG A 228 8.81 12.00 -18.47
C ARG A 228 9.42 13.14 -17.69
N VAL A 229 9.39 13.02 -16.37
CA VAL A 229 9.89 14.02 -15.44
C VAL A 229 11.21 13.54 -14.87
N GLY A 230 12.28 14.26 -15.15
CA GLY A 230 13.58 14.00 -14.54
C GLY A 230 13.67 14.48 -13.09
N LEU A 231 14.85 14.35 -12.52
CA LEU A 231 15.17 14.85 -11.18
C LEU A 231 15.28 16.38 -11.18
N ASP A 232 14.94 17.01 -10.05
CA ASP A 232 15.11 18.47 -9.87
C ASP A 232 16.56 18.82 -9.55
N ASP A 233 17.15 19.73 -10.34
CA ASP A 233 18.54 20.13 -10.25
C ASP A 233 18.91 20.84 -8.94
N THR A 234 17.93 21.29 -8.17
CA THR A 234 18.16 22.03 -6.91
C THR A 234 18.05 21.14 -5.67
N VAL A 235 17.46 19.94 -5.80
CA VAL A 235 17.18 19.03 -4.69
C VAL A 235 18.06 17.77 -4.76
N TRP A 236 18.05 17.13 -5.90
CA TRP A 236 18.61 15.78 -6.02
C TRP A 236 20.13 15.68 -6.06
N PRO A 237 20.92 16.64 -6.58
CA PRO A 237 22.37 16.57 -6.49
C PRO A 237 22.86 16.40 -5.05
N GLY A 238 22.30 17.16 -4.10
CA GLY A 238 22.62 17.01 -2.67
C GLY A 238 22.19 15.68 -2.05
N ALA A 239 21.16 15.03 -2.61
CA ALA A 239 20.75 13.69 -2.17
C ALA A 239 21.82 12.63 -2.52
N PHE A 240 22.38 12.70 -3.73
CA PHE A 240 23.45 11.81 -4.16
C PHE A 240 24.77 12.09 -3.43
N GLU A 241 25.08 13.35 -3.13
CA GLU A 241 26.26 13.70 -2.30
C GLU A 241 26.14 13.09 -0.89
N ARG A 242 24.96 13.14 -0.26
CA ARG A 242 24.71 12.49 1.03
C ARG A 242 24.81 10.98 0.95
N MET A 243 24.31 10.36 -0.12
CA MET A 243 24.44 8.92 -0.32
C MET A 243 25.89 8.50 -0.47
N GLU A 244 26.69 9.23 -1.24
CA GLU A 244 28.13 8.99 -1.39
C GLU A 244 28.87 9.10 -0.04
N GLN A 245 28.58 10.16 0.73
CA GLN A 245 29.15 10.34 2.07
C GLN A 245 28.73 9.21 3.01
N PHE A 246 27.46 8.80 3.00
CA PHE A 246 26.97 7.70 3.81
C PHE A 246 27.68 6.37 3.48
N ILE A 247 27.86 6.06 2.20
CA ILE A 247 28.60 4.87 1.75
C ILE A 247 30.04 4.89 2.29
N GLN A 248 30.72 6.04 2.21
CA GLN A 248 32.08 6.20 2.72
C GLN A 248 32.14 6.05 4.24
N ASP A 249 31.24 6.69 4.97
CA ASP A 249 31.22 6.73 6.44
C ASP A 249 30.80 5.38 7.07
N THR A 250 30.00 4.57 6.35
CA THR A 250 29.56 3.24 6.80
C THR A 250 30.38 2.09 6.21
N HIS A 251 31.37 2.41 5.38
CA HIS A 251 32.25 1.45 4.69
C HIS A 251 31.47 0.39 3.89
N LEU A 252 30.33 0.78 3.28
CA LEU A 252 29.63 -0.11 2.36
C LEU A 252 30.48 -0.41 1.13
N THR A 253 30.44 -1.66 0.68
CA THR A 253 31.23 -2.18 -0.43
C THR A 253 30.40 -3.05 -1.36
N ALA A 254 30.99 -3.49 -2.47
CA ALA A 254 30.34 -4.40 -3.40
C ALA A 254 29.85 -5.72 -2.74
N ASP A 255 30.51 -6.16 -1.66
CA ASP A 255 30.10 -7.38 -0.93
C ASP A 255 28.71 -7.21 -0.28
N ASP A 256 28.34 -5.98 0.10
CA ASP A 256 27.02 -5.68 0.67
C ASP A 256 25.88 -5.85 -0.34
N LEU A 257 26.16 -5.73 -1.62
CA LEU A 257 25.17 -5.90 -2.67
C LEU A 257 24.65 -7.34 -2.81
N ALA A 258 25.34 -8.30 -2.24
CA ALA A 258 24.95 -9.70 -2.20
C ALA A 258 24.05 -10.06 -1.01
N LEU A 259 23.98 -9.20 0.01
CA LEU A 259 23.21 -9.46 1.23
C LEU A 259 21.72 -9.31 0.98
N ASN A 260 20.97 -10.34 1.30
CA ASN A 260 19.51 -10.34 1.33
C ASN A 260 18.98 -10.13 2.77
N TYR A 261 17.67 -10.07 2.95
CA TYR A 261 17.03 -9.85 4.24
C TYR A 261 17.40 -10.94 5.28
N ASP A 262 17.45 -12.20 4.87
CA ASP A 262 17.78 -13.31 5.78
C ASP A 262 19.26 -13.24 6.22
N ASP A 263 20.16 -12.86 5.32
CA ASP A 263 21.58 -12.66 5.65
C ASP A 263 21.75 -11.55 6.68
N VAL A 264 21.18 -10.37 6.44
CA VAL A 264 21.28 -9.20 7.32
C VAL A 264 20.65 -9.47 8.69
N THR A 265 19.45 -10.04 8.71
CA THR A 265 18.76 -10.37 9.98
C THR A 265 19.47 -11.50 10.72
N GLY A 266 20.12 -12.42 10.02
CA GLY A 266 21.02 -13.43 10.60
C GLY A 266 22.24 -12.81 11.27
N MET A 267 22.94 -11.91 10.57
CA MET A 267 24.06 -11.13 11.13
C MET A 267 23.64 -10.35 12.39
N PHE A 268 22.47 -9.71 12.35
CA PHE A 268 21.95 -8.95 13.48
C PHE A 268 21.65 -9.86 14.69
N ARG A 269 21.05 -11.03 14.50
CA ARG A 269 20.81 -12.03 15.56
C ARG A 269 22.10 -12.52 16.19
N ASN A 270 23.11 -12.72 15.37
CA ASN A 270 24.43 -13.21 15.82
C ASN A 270 25.28 -12.11 16.47
N GLY A 271 24.86 -10.84 16.46
CA GLY A 271 25.65 -9.71 16.94
C GLY A 271 26.85 -9.36 16.02
N GLU A 272 26.77 -9.73 14.76
CA GLU A 272 27.81 -9.46 13.75
C GLU A 272 27.63 -8.07 13.12
N VAL A 273 26.43 -7.50 13.19
CA VAL A 273 26.10 -6.13 12.79
C VAL A 273 25.28 -5.43 13.87
N ALA A 274 25.62 -4.17 14.16
CA ALA A 274 24.98 -3.41 15.23
C ALA A 274 23.67 -2.71 14.77
N MET A 275 23.62 -2.27 13.52
CA MET A 275 22.50 -1.52 12.93
C MET A 275 22.24 -1.96 11.50
N TYR A 276 20.99 -1.99 11.12
CA TYR A 276 20.62 -2.16 9.71
C TYR A 276 19.40 -1.27 9.38
N PHE A 277 19.19 -0.99 8.09
CA PHE A 277 17.99 -0.32 7.63
C PHE A 277 16.81 -1.30 7.62
N GLY A 278 15.67 -0.88 8.18
CA GLY A 278 14.48 -1.72 8.23
C GLY A 278 13.23 -0.99 8.72
N SER A 279 12.14 -1.73 8.83
CA SER A 279 10.88 -1.21 9.37
C SER A 279 10.79 -1.41 10.89
N SER A 280 9.90 -0.66 11.52
CA SER A 280 9.58 -0.82 12.95
C SER A 280 9.08 -2.22 13.33
N ALA A 281 8.52 -2.98 12.38
CA ALA A 281 8.15 -4.37 12.58
C ALA A 281 9.35 -5.27 12.92
N GLY A 282 10.54 -4.95 12.40
CA GLY A 282 11.78 -5.66 12.74
C GLY A 282 12.14 -5.56 14.22
N VAL A 283 11.85 -4.43 14.85
CA VAL A 283 12.10 -4.25 16.30
C VAL A 283 11.32 -5.26 17.12
N LYS A 284 10.02 -5.37 16.86
CA LYS A 284 9.17 -6.35 17.56
C LYS A 284 9.68 -7.78 17.35
N MET A 285 10.02 -8.14 16.12
CA MET A 285 10.51 -9.48 15.79
C MET A 285 11.72 -9.88 16.65
N PHE A 286 12.72 -9.00 16.76
CA PHE A 286 13.91 -9.28 17.54
C PHE A 286 13.69 -9.21 19.04
N GLN A 287 12.82 -8.33 19.53
CA GLN A 287 12.46 -8.30 20.95
C GLN A 287 11.73 -9.59 21.37
N ASP A 288 10.85 -10.12 20.51
CA ASP A 288 10.19 -11.41 20.75
C ASP A 288 11.21 -12.59 20.78
N GLU A 289 12.33 -12.45 20.10
CA GLU A 289 13.47 -13.37 20.14
C GLU A 289 14.42 -13.12 21.36
N GLY A 290 14.16 -12.11 22.18
CA GLY A 290 14.94 -11.76 23.36
C GLY A 290 16.15 -10.86 23.08
N ILE A 291 16.25 -10.26 21.90
CA ILE A 291 17.27 -9.29 21.54
C ILE A 291 16.75 -7.89 21.84
N ASP A 292 17.42 -7.16 22.73
CA ASP A 292 17.04 -5.79 23.07
C ASP A 292 17.31 -4.85 21.88
N THR A 293 16.25 -4.52 21.18
CA THR A 293 16.26 -3.82 19.89
C THR A 293 15.42 -2.55 20.01
N ILE A 294 15.91 -1.46 19.41
CA ILE A 294 15.22 -0.19 19.30
C ILE A 294 15.12 0.27 17.86
N PHE A 295 14.25 1.23 17.60
CA PHE A 295 14.10 1.89 16.30
C PHE A 295 14.59 3.32 16.38
N LEU A 296 15.46 3.72 15.44
CA LEU A 296 15.96 5.09 15.33
C LEU A 296 15.61 5.69 13.94
N PRO A 297 15.47 7.02 13.86
CA PRO A 297 15.17 7.69 12.60
C PRO A 297 16.38 7.66 11.67
N PHE A 298 16.20 8.05 10.41
CA PHE A 298 17.31 8.37 9.54
C PHE A 298 18.06 9.58 10.07
N PHE A 299 19.36 9.44 10.19
CA PHE A 299 20.29 10.51 10.43
C PHE A 299 20.94 10.91 9.11
N SER A 300 20.96 12.19 8.81
CA SER A 300 21.59 12.73 7.62
C SER A 300 22.48 13.90 7.96
N GLN A 301 23.52 14.10 7.19
CA GLN A 301 24.48 15.18 7.44
C GLN A 301 23.78 16.54 7.37
N ASN A 302 24.00 17.37 8.41
CA ASN A 302 23.44 18.74 8.52
C ASN A 302 21.91 18.83 8.47
N SER A 303 21.20 17.81 8.87
CA SER A 303 19.75 17.73 8.85
C SER A 303 19.19 17.21 10.18
N GLU A 304 17.99 17.64 10.50
CA GLU A 304 17.20 17.04 11.57
C GLU A 304 16.86 15.57 11.23
N PRO A 305 16.67 14.73 12.24
CA PRO A 305 16.27 13.32 12.03
C PRO A 305 14.90 13.22 11.36
N TRP A 306 14.76 12.25 10.48
CA TRP A 306 13.50 11.97 9.77
C TRP A 306 13.15 10.48 9.83
N ILE A 307 11.86 10.20 9.92
CA ILE A 307 11.32 8.86 9.67
C ILE A 307 10.79 8.81 8.24
N MET A 308 11.17 7.80 7.50
CA MET A 308 10.48 7.50 6.26
C MET A 308 9.24 6.66 6.55
N THR A 309 8.16 6.93 5.85
CA THR A 309 6.92 6.18 5.97
C THR A 309 6.51 5.61 4.62
N THR A 310 5.91 4.43 4.66
CA THR A 310 5.29 3.84 3.48
C THR A 310 3.81 3.62 3.76
N PRO A 311 2.90 4.02 2.86
CA PRO A 311 1.49 3.79 3.06
C PRO A 311 1.19 2.30 3.10
N TYR A 312 0.97 1.78 4.30
CA TYR A 312 0.63 0.37 4.49
C TYR A 312 -0.82 0.08 4.09
N PHE A 313 -1.69 1.06 4.27
CA PHE A 313 -3.09 0.96 3.89
C PHE A 313 -3.54 2.24 3.20
N GLN A 314 -4.05 2.08 1.99
CA GLN A 314 -4.65 3.14 1.18
C GLN A 314 -6.04 2.70 0.73
N VAL A 315 -6.93 3.65 0.55
CA VAL A 315 -8.31 3.38 0.13
C VAL A 315 -8.76 4.32 -0.97
N ALA A 316 -9.49 3.79 -1.93
CA ALA A 316 -10.14 4.53 -3.00
C ALA A 316 -11.59 4.07 -3.19
N LEU A 317 -12.40 4.90 -3.80
CA LEU A 317 -13.80 4.62 -4.13
C LEU A 317 -13.98 4.59 -5.64
N ASN A 318 -14.83 3.65 -6.11
CA ASN A 318 -15.22 3.56 -7.51
C ASN A 318 -15.99 4.81 -7.92
N ARG A 319 -15.66 5.38 -9.08
CA ARG A 319 -16.34 6.57 -9.63
C ARG A 319 -17.81 6.34 -9.94
N ASP A 320 -18.21 5.11 -10.23
CA ASP A 320 -19.63 4.78 -10.51
C ASP A 320 -20.55 5.13 -9.35
N LEU A 321 -20.05 5.22 -8.13
CA LEU A 321 -20.78 5.70 -6.96
C LEU A 321 -21.27 7.15 -7.11
N GLU A 322 -20.68 7.95 -7.98
CA GLU A 322 -21.16 9.32 -8.26
C GLU A 322 -22.54 9.33 -8.94
N GLN A 323 -22.88 8.24 -9.62
CA GLN A 323 -24.16 8.09 -10.35
C GLN A 323 -25.26 7.48 -9.47
N ASP A 324 -24.93 6.88 -8.31
CA ASP A 324 -25.90 6.28 -7.37
C ASP A 324 -25.71 6.87 -5.97
N THR A 325 -26.48 7.89 -5.66
CA THR A 325 -26.40 8.61 -4.38
C THR A 325 -26.65 7.69 -3.19
N ALA A 326 -27.63 6.77 -3.28
CA ALA A 326 -27.97 5.89 -2.17
C ALA A 326 -26.85 4.86 -1.91
N ARG A 327 -26.25 4.32 -2.97
CA ARG A 327 -25.10 3.40 -2.88
C ARG A 327 -23.88 4.14 -2.35
N ARG A 328 -23.62 5.34 -2.86
CA ARG A 328 -22.52 6.21 -2.37
C ARG A 328 -22.63 6.51 -0.88
N GLU A 329 -23.84 6.88 -0.38
CA GLU A 329 -24.04 7.14 1.05
C GLU A 329 -23.72 5.91 1.91
N LYS A 330 -24.06 4.70 1.45
CA LYS A 330 -23.70 3.46 2.13
C LYS A 330 -22.20 3.20 2.08
N ALA A 331 -21.58 3.36 0.91
CA ALA A 331 -20.14 3.22 0.75
C ALA A 331 -19.36 4.19 1.64
N MET A 332 -19.80 5.45 1.74
CA MET A 332 -19.19 6.44 2.65
C MET A 332 -19.36 6.06 4.13
N LYS A 333 -20.49 5.43 4.54
CA LYS A 333 -20.60 4.90 5.91
C LYS A 333 -19.62 3.77 6.17
N VAL A 334 -19.44 2.87 5.21
CA VAL A 334 -18.44 1.80 5.29
C VAL A 334 -17.04 2.41 5.38
N LEU A 335 -16.72 3.35 4.51
CA LEU A 335 -15.42 4.06 4.52
C LEU A 335 -15.15 4.71 5.88
N ASN A 336 -16.12 5.41 6.47
CA ASN A 336 -15.96 6.06 7.78
C ASN A 336 -15.61 5.06 8.89
N VAL A 337 -16.24 3.87 8.88
CA VAL A 337 -15.87 2.80 9.82
C VAL A 337 -14.46 2.28 9.51
N MET A 338 -14.12 2.09 8.24
CA MET A 338 -12.81 1.65 7.81
C MET A 338 -11.69 2.58 8.25
N LEU A 339 -11.93 3.88 8.31
CA LEU A 339 -10.98 4.92 8.71
C LEU A 339 -10.92 5.15 10.22
N SER A 340 -11.80 4.51 11.01
CA SER A 340 -11.83 4.70 12.46
C SER A 340 -10.56 4.18 13.14
N GLU A 341 -10.22 4.75 14.29
CA GLU A 341 -9.10 4.30 15.14
C GLU A 341 -9.16 2.79 15.41
N GLN A 342 -10.34 2.31 15.78
CA GLN A 342 -10.55 0.90 16.14
C GLN A 342 -10.37 -0.04 14.93
N ALA A 343 -10.72 0.42 13.73
CA ALA A 343 -10.48 -0.33 12.51
C ALA A 343 -8.98 -0.33 12.16
N GLN A 344 -8.33 0.84 12.21
CA GLN A 344 -6.91 0.95 11.91
C GLN A 344 -6.06 0.06 12.81
N ASN A 345 -6.39 -0.05 14.11
CA ASN A 345 -5.72 -0.95 15.04
C ASN A 345 -5.80 -2.46 14.70
N ARG A 346 -6.57 -2.83 13.66
CA ARG A 346 -6.71 -4.21 13.16
C ARG A 346 -6.03 -4.44 11.82
N ILE A 347 -5.45 -3.41 11.24
CA ILE A 347 -4.76 -3.50 9.95
C ILE A 347 -3.44 -4.22 10.11
N VAL A 348 -2.74 -3.97 11.20
CA VAL A 348 -1.45 -4.55 11.52
C VAL A 348 -1.57 -5.67 12.54
N SER A 349 -0.56 -6.51 12.61
CA SER A 349 -0.49 -7.56 13.61
C SER A 349 -0.48 -6.98 15.03
N GLU A 350 -1.03 -7.72 15.99
CA GLU A 350 -1.05 -7.32 17.39
C GLU A 350 0.36 -6.94 17.88
N GLY A 351 0.45 -5.77 18.50
CA GLY A 351 1.71 -5.23 19.04
C GLY A 351 2.59 -4.50 18.04
N GLN A 352 2.15 -4.30 16.80
CA GLN A 352 2.81 -3.37 15.88
C GLN A 352 2.26 -1.96 16.05
N ASP A 353 3.12 -0.95 15.86
CA ASP A 353 2.72 0.45 15.87
C ASP A 353 2.06 0.83 14.55
N ILE A 354 1.00 1.62 14.65
CA ILE A 354 0.36 2.23 13.49
C ILE A 354 0.64 3.73 13.53
N LEU A 355 1.25 4.23 12.48
CA LEU A 355 1.33 5.65 12.23
C LEU A 355 0.14 6.06 11.38
N SER A 356 -0.93 6.52 12.02
CA SER A 356 -2.10 7.03 11.29
C SER A 356 -1.78 8.34 10.61
N TYR A 357 -2.25 8.49 9.38
CA TYR A 357 -2.22 9.76 8.68
C TYR A 357 -3.41 10.67 9.03
N SER A 358 -4.34 10.20 9.86
CA SER A 358 -5.55 10.94 10.25
C SER A 358 -5.34 11.76 11.52
N GLN A 359 -5.75 13.04 11.47
CA GLN A 359 -5.81 13.93 12.64
C GLN A 359 -6.80 13.46 13.72
N ASN A 360 -7.75 12.62 13.31
CA ASN A 360 -8.82 12.11 14.21
C ASN A 360 -8.40 10.82 14.94
N VAL A 361 -7.23 10.26 14.62
CA VAL A 361 -6.70 9.07 15.27
C VAL A 361 -5.53 9.48 16.15
N PRO A 362 -5.65 9.29 17.50
CA PRO A 362 -4.58 9.66 18.42
C PRO A 362 -3.29 8.91 18.09
N LEU A 363 -2.16 9.63 18.16
CA LEU A 363 -0.84 9.01 18.05
C LEU A 363 -0.61 8.06 19.24
N ARG A 364 -0.55 6.78 18.95
CA ARG A 364 -0.21 5.74 19.92
C ARG A 364 1.09 5.11 19.49
N LEU A 365 2.16 5.43 20.20
CA LEU A 365 3.45 4.78 20.01
C LEU A 365 3.63 3.77 21.15
N THR A 366 3.86 2.54 20.77
CA THR A 366 4.24 1.46 21.68
C THR A 366 5.69 1.62 22.13
N GLU A 367 6.19 0.63 22.88
CA GLU A 367 7.61 0.56 23.24
C GLU A 367 8.55 0.54 22.02
N TYR A 368 8.07 0.07 20.86
CA TYR A 368 8.90 -0.09 19.65
C TYR A 368 9.24 1.23 18.98
N LEU A 369 8.38 2.24 19.07
CA LEU A 369 8.59 3.55 18.45
C LEU A 369 8.75 4.69 19.50
N LYS A 370 8.92 4.36 20.79
CA LYS A 370 9.03 5.39 21.83
C LYS A 370 10.23 6.32 21.62
N ASP A 371 11.33 5.79 21.10
CA ASP A 371 12.58 6.53 20.93
C ASP A 371 12.51 7.55 19.76
N VAL A 372 11.50 7.44 18.90
CA VAL A 372 11.26 8.37 17.79
C VAL A 372 10.02 9.24 17.99
N ARG A 373 9.45 9.26 19.20
CA ARG A 373 8.24 10.04 19.49
C ARG A 373 8.35 11.50 19.10
N SER A 374 9.45 12.18 19.44
CA SER A 374 9.66 13.59 19.10
C SER A 374 9.65 13.81 17.59
N VAL A 375 10.30 12.95 16.83
CA VAL A 375 10.34 13.03 15.36
C VAL A 375 8.94 12.92 14.75
N VAL A 376 8.10 12.02 15.32
CA VAL A 376 6.71 11.87 14.88
C VAL A 376 5.85 13.07 15.29
N GLU A 377 5.98 13.54 16.54
CA GLU A 377 5.23 14.69 17.06
C GLU A 377 5.60 16.00 16.36
N GLU A 378 6.85 16.16 15.96
CA GLU A 378 7.35 17.28 15.14
C GLU A 378 6.99 17.16 13.64
N ASN A 379 6.34 16.04 13.27
CA ASN A 379 5.91 15.75 11.91
C ASN A 379 7.08 15.64 10.92
N HIS A 380 8.25 15.19 11.39
CA HIS A 380 9.41 14.87 10.55
C HIS A 380 9.26 13.48 9.94
N MET A 381 8.14 13.28 9.23
CA MET A 381 7.84 12.05 8.54
C MET A 381 7.76 12.32 7.03
N TYR A 382 8.43 11.49 6.26
CA TYR A 382 8.48 11.55 4.81
C TYR A 382 7.80 10.34 4.19
N ILE A 383 6.82 10.54 3.31
CA ILE A 383 6.27 9.44 2.52
C ILE A 383 7.18 9.21 1.32
N ARG A 384 7.74 8.01 1.21
CA ARG A 384 8.62 7.66 0.10
C ARG A 384 7.92 7.78 -1.26
N ILE A 385 8.69 8.06 -2.30
CA ILE A 385 8.27 7.87 -3.68
C ILE A 385 8.49 6.39 -4.00
N ALA A 386 7.49 5.73 -4.53
CA ALA A 386 7.50 4.29 -4.78
C ALA A 386 6.86 4.00 -6.13
N SER A 387 7.50 4.41 -7.23
CA SER A 387 7.14 3.98 -8.58
C SER A 387 8.08 2.87 -9.05
N ASN A 388 7.59 2.01 -9.93
CA ASN A 388 8.37 0.91 -10.47
C ASN A 388 9.66 1.39 -11.16
N ASP A 389 9.58 2.49 -11.92
CA ASP A 389 10.74 3.10 -12.55
C ASP A 389 11.76 3.57 -11.52
N PHE A 390 11.28 4.25 -10.46
CA PHE A 390 12.15 4.76 -9.40
C PHE A 390 12.84 3.62 -8.62
N PHE A 391 12.15 2.49 -8.41
CA PHE A 391 12.73 1.29 -7.81
C PHE A 391 13.89 0.75 -8.67
N ALA A 392 13.61 0.51 -9.94
CA ALA A 392 14.58 -0.09 -10.86
C ALA A 392 15.83 0.80 -11.05
N VAL A 393 15.63 2.10 -11.27
CA VAL A 393 16.72 3.06 -11.45
C VAL A 393 17.53 3.24 -10.15
N SER A 394 16.85 3.28 -8.99
CA SER A 394 17.53 3.33 -7.69
C SER A 394 18.43 2.12 -7.48
N LYS A 395 17.93 0.92 -7.80
CA LYS A 395 18.72 -0.31 -7.70
C LYS A 395 19.98 -0.24 -8.54
N ASP A 396 19.86 0.14 -9.82
CA ASP A 396 21.00 0.21 -10.72
C ASP A 396 22.04 1.24 -10.26
N VAL A 397 21.60 2.46 -9.99
CA VAL A 397 22.50 3.57 -9.71
C VAL A 397 23.11 3.49 -8.32
N VAL A 398 22.31 3.21 -7.27
CA VAL A 398 22.83 3.11 -5.90
C VAL A 398 23.76 1.91 -5.75
N SER A 399 23.48 0.78 -6.40
CA SER A 399 24.40 -0.34 -6.41
C SER A 399 25.76 0.02 -7.02
N LYS A 400 25.78 0.79 -8.10
CA LYS A 400 27.04 1.26 -8.72
C LYS A 400 27.77 2.28 -7.83
N MET A 401 27.06 3.09 -7.07
CA MET A 401 27.69 3.95 -6.04
C MET A 401 28.35 3.11 -4.94
N ILE A 402 27.66 2.12 -4.40
CA ILE A 402 28.18 1.21 -3.36
C ILE A 402 29.38 0.43 -3.90
N ALA A 403 29.36 0.02 -5.16
CA ALA A 403 30.48 -0.66 -5.81
C ALA A 403 31.68 0.30 -6.11
N GLY A 404 31.52 1.61 -5.89
CA GLY A 404 32.55 2.61 -6.21
C GLY A 404 32.71 2.90 -7.71
N GLU A 405 31.72 2.53 -8.52
CA GLU A 405 31.74 2.73 -9.98
C GLU A 405 31.24 4.13 -10.39
N LEU A 406 30.40 4.77 -9.56
CA LEU A 406 29.84 6.09 -9.81
C LEU A 406 30.11 7.04 -8.62
N THR A 407 30.54 8.24 -8.92
CA THR A 407 30.53 9.37 -7.96
C THR A 407 29.10 9.92 -7.83
N ALA A 408 28.85 10.77 -6.82
CA ALA A 408 27.56 11.42 -6.61
C ALA A 408 27.06 12.16 -7.88
N GLU A 409 27.90 12.94 -8.54
CA GLU A 409 27.56 13.65 -9.77
C GLU A 409 27.22 12.68 -10.92
N GLN A 410 28.05 11.64 -11.11
CA GLN A 410 27.80 10.63 -12.15
C GLN A 410 26.51 9.85 -11.87
N ALA A 411 26.23 9.55 -10.62
CA ALA A 411 25.03 8.86 -10.17
C ALA A 411 23.77 9.71 -10.43
N TYR A 412 23.81 11.00 -10.08
CA TYR A 412 22.73 11.93 -10.39
C TYR A 412 22.44 11.99 -11.89
N GLN A 413 23.48 12.15 -12.72
CA GLN A 413 23.32 12.19 -14.19
C GLN A 413 22.78 10.88 -14.76
N ALA A 414 23.30 9.73 -14.29
CA ALA A 414 22.85 8.43 -14.73
C ALA A 414 21.38 8.16 -14.34
N PHE A 415 21.01 8.53 -13.11
CA PHE A 415 19.65 8.37 -12.60
C PHE A 415 18.66 9.22 -13.42
N ASN A 416 19.00 10.49 -13.61
CA ASN A 416 18.19 11.43 -14.37
C ASN A 416 18.03 10.99 -15.84
N ALA A 417 19.11 10.50 -16.46
CA ALA A 417 19.05 9.99 -17.84
C ALA A 417 18.15 8.74 -17.96
N GLN A 418 18.19 7.85 -16.98
CA GLN A 418 17.34 6.65 -16.99
C GLN A 418 15.86 6.99 -16.78
N LEU A 419 15.53 7.94 -15.87
CA LEU A 419 14.14 8.39 -15.71
C LEU A 419 13.59 9.07 -16.98
N LEU A 420 14.44 9.73 -17.75
CA LEU A 420 14.04 10.42 -18.97
C LEU A 420 14.08 9.53 -20.22
N ALA A 421 14.67 8.34 -20.12
CA ALA A 421 14.70 7.39 -21.23
C ALA A 421 13.29 6.91 -21.58
N ASP A 422 12.98 6.81 -22.87
CA ASP A 422 11.74 6.18 -23.30
C ASP A 422 11.77 4.70 -22.90
N GLU A 423 10.64 4.21 -22.38
CA GLU A 423 10.49 2.76 -22.21
C GLU A 423 10.57 2.11 -23.59
N GLU A 424 11.49 1.17 -23.77
CA GLU A 424 11.32 0.22 -24.85
C GLU A 424 9.95 -0.45 -24.65
N PRO A 425 9.08 -0.49 -25.65
CA PRO A 425 7.78 -1.13 -25.51
C PRO A 425 8.04 -2.54 -25.01
N ALA A 426 7.56 -2.83 -23.79
CA ALA A 426 7.66 -4.17 -23.22
C ALA A 426 7.12 -5.14 -24.27
N ASP A 427 7.96 -6.09 -24.68
CA ASP A 427 7.55 -7.12 -25.60
C ASP A 427 6.33 -7.81 -24.98
N ASN A 428 5.14 -7.60 -25.56
CA ASN A 428 3.89 -8.10 -25.02
C ASN A 428 3.85 -9.63 -24.86
N GLU A 429 4.83 -10.33 -25.43
CA GLU A 429 5.02 -11.76 -25.24
C GLU A 429 5.64 -12.13 -23.88
N THR A 430 6.41 -11.23 -23.25
CA THR A 430 7.10 -11.54 -21.98
C THR A 430 6.17 -11.41 -20.76
N VAL A 431 5.14 -10.58 -20.84
CA VAL A 431 4.16 -10.38 -19.74
C VAL A 431 3.30 -11.63 -19.53
N LEU A 432 3.06 -12.42 -20.57
CA LEU A 432 2.29 -13.66 -20.49
C LEU A 432 3.10 -14.87 -19.97
N THR A 433 4.43 -14.79 -20.00
CA THR A 433 5.31 -15.91 -19.61
C THR A 433 5.90 -15.75 -18.20
N SER A 434 5.88 -14.56 -17.62
CA SER A 434 6.27 -14.38 -16.24
C SER A 434 5.14 -14.83 -15.31
N GLY A 435 4.84 -16.09 -15.19
CA GLY A 435 3.84 -16.65 -14.28
C GLY A 435 3.97 -16.16 -12.81
N LYS A 436 4.09 -14.86 -12.61
CA LYS A 436 3.87 -14.17 -11.35
C LYS A 436 2.37 -14.19 -11.11
N ALA A 437 2.05 -15.29 -10.68
CA ALA A 437 0.81 -15.89 -10.36
C ALA A 437 -0.11 -14.90 -9.65
N TYR A 438 -1.25 -14.73 -10.21
CA TYR A 438 -2.48 -14.43 -9.51
C TYR A 438 -2.84 -15.53 -8.48
N SER A 439 -1.87 -16.30 -8.02
CA SER A 439 -2.04 -17.44 -7.13
C SER A 439 -2.62 -17.07 -5.77
N ASN A 440 -2.40 -15.84 -5.31
CA ASN A 440 -2.91 -15.38 -4.02
C ASN A 440 -4.34 -14.85 -4.07
N VAL A 441 -4.90 -14.63 -5.26
CA VAL A 441 -6.27 -14.11 -5.42
C VAL A 441 -7.33 -15.10 -4.95
N PHE A 442 -7.01 -16.38 -4.92
CA PHE A 442 -7.99 -17.44 -4.78
C PHE A 442 -7.95 -18.20 -3.45
N HIS A 443 -7.24 -17.71 -2.46
CA HIS A 443 -7.30 -18.24 -1.10
C HIS A 443 -8.56 -17.81 -0.33
N ALA A 444 -9.57 -17.26 -1.01
CA ALA A 444 -10.86 -17.01 -0.42
C ALA A 444 -11.50 -18.35 -0.07
N ASN A 445 -11.59 -18.63 1.20
CA ASN A 445 -12.25 -19.79 1.74
C ASN A 445 -13.63 -20.00 1.13
N GLY A 446 -13.74 -21.10 0.42
CA GLY A 446 -15.00 -21.76 0.20
C GLY A 446 -16.02 -20.99 -0.59
N GLY A 447 -15.91 -21.06 -1.91
CA GLY A 447 -17.07 -21.00 -2.78
C GLY A 447 -17.95 -19.77 -2.68
N SER A 448 -17.38 -18.61 -2.41
CA SER A 448 -18.15 -17.38 -2.47
C SER A 448 -18.49 -17.02 -3.93
N ALA A 449 -19.54 -16.24 -4.12
CA ALA A 449 -19.92 -15.68 -5.41
C ALA A 449 -18.77 -14.90 -6.08
N ALA A 450 -17.91 -14.27 -5.28
CA ALA A 450 -16.71 -13.56 -5.74
C ALA A 450 -15.72 -14.46 -6.50
N PHE A 451 -15.45 -15.68 -6.00
CA PHE A 451 -14.61 -16.62 -6.72
C PHE A 451 -15.23 -17.00 -8.08
N SER A 452 -16.52 -17.22 -8.13
CA SER A 452 -17.24 -17.56 -9.36
C SER A 452 -17.21 -16.41 -10.37
N VAL A 453 -17.35 -15.16 -9.91
CA VAL A 453 -17.27 -13.96 -10.76
C VAL A 453 -15.86 -13.81 -11.32
N MET A 454 -14.83 -13.90 -10.50
CA MET A 454 -13.44 -13.82 -10.95
C MET A 454 -13.07 -14.94 -11.91
N ALA A 455 -13.43 -16.19 -11.60
CA ALA A 455 -13.19 -17.32 -12.48
C ALA A 455 -13.90 -17.15 -13.83
N ASN A 456 -15.12 -16.65 -13.84
CA ASN A 456 -15.86 -16.37 -15.07
C ASN A 456 -15.26 -15.20 -15.86
N THR A 457 -14.77 -14.18 -15.19
CA THR A 457 -14.12 -13.03 -15.80
C THR A 457 -12.79 -13.44 -16.45
N LEU A 458 -11.96 -14.20 -15.74
CA LEU A 458 -10.71 -14.76 -16.29
C LEU A 458 -10.99 -15.67 -17.49
N ARG A 459 -12.05 -16.50 -17.43
CA ARG A 459 -12.46 -17.35 -18.52
C ARG A 459 -12.89 -16.57 -19.75
N GLY A 460 -13.54 -15.42 -19.56
CA GLY A 460 -13.95 -14.53 -20.65
C GLY A 460 -12.78 -13.87 -21.38
N VAL A 461 -11.68 -13.59 -20.66
CA VAL A 461 -10.52 -12.86 -21.20
C VAL A 461 -9.45 -13.78 -21.81
N TYR A 462 -9.08 -14.84 -21.07
CA TYR A 462 -7.95 -15.69 -21.46
C TYR A 462 -8.34 -17.03 -22.08
N GLY A 463 -9.63 -17.37 -22.07
CA GLY A 463 -10.11 -18.64 -22.57
C GLY A 463 -9.91 -19.80 -21.57
N THR A 464 -10.43 -20.97 -21.95
CA THR A 464 -10.50 -22.15 -21.08
C THR A 464 -9.12 -22.74 -20.71
N ASP A 465 -8.15 -22.63 -21.60
CA ASP A 465 -6.84 -23.27 -21.40
C ASP A 465 -5.98 -22.56 -20.36
N VAL A 466 -6.04 -21.25 -20.30
CA VAL A 466 -5.35 -20.45 -19.29
C VAL A 466 -5.97 -20.66 -17.89
N LEU A 467 -7.28 -20.80 -17.84
CA LEU A 467 -8.00 -21.12 -16.60
C LEU A 467 -7.67 -22.52 -16.07
N LEU A 468 -7.49 -23.50 -16.94
CA LEU A 468 -7.08 -24.84 -16.53
C LEU A 468 -5.64 -24.86 -16.00
N ALA A 469 -4.72 -24.11 -16.58
CA ALA A 469 -3.37 -23.95 -16.09
C ALA A 469 -3.35 -23.24 -14.72
N THR A 470 -4.15 -22.22 -14.57
CA THR A 470 -4.30 -21.47 -13.30
C THR A 470 -4.98 -22.33 -12.24
N ALA A 471 -6.06 -23.02 -12.55
CA ALA A 471 -6.75 -23.94 -11.65
C ALA A 471 -5.85 -25.10 -11.20
N ASN A 472 -5.03 -25.64 -12.08
CA ASN A 472 -4.10 -26.72 -11.74
C ASN A 472 -2.97 -26.26 -10.79
N SER A 473 -2.55 -25.00 -10.85
CA SER A 473 -1.60 -24.43 -9.89
C SER A 473 -2.23 -24.24 -8.48
N PHE A 474 -3.56 -24.13 -8.40
CA PHE A 474 -4.30 -23.99 -7.15
C PHE A 474 -4.66 -25.30 -6.46
N THR A 475 -4.89 -26.38 -7.21
CA THR A 475 -5.22 -27.68 -6.64
C THR A 475 -4.07 -28.33 -5.88
N GLY A 476 -2.83 -27.87 -6.07
CA GLY A 476 -1.65 -28.30 -5.31
C GLY A 476 -1.48 -27.62 -3.92
N SER A 477 -2.24 -26.58 -3.61
CA SER A 477 -2.13 -25.82 -2.36
C SER A 477 -3.34 -25.97 -1.43
N VAL A 478 -4.29 -26.84 -1.76
CA VAL A 478 -5.54 -27.08 -0.99
C VAL A 478 -5.56 -28.49 -0.34
N LEU A 479 -4.43 -29.20 -0.34
CA LEU A 479 -4.27 -30.47 0.38
C LEU A 479 -3.30 -30.30 1.55
#